data_28892fd719d12bea5bf1b20bddd224c1
#
_entry.id   28892fd719d12bea5bf1b20bddd224c1
#
_cell.length_a   1.000
_cell.length_b   1.000
_cell.length_c   1.000
_cell.angle_alpha   90.00
_cell.angle_beta   90.00
_cell.angle_gamma   90.00
#
_symmetry.space_group_name_H-M   'P 1'
#
loop_
_entity.id
_entity.type
_entity.pdbx_description
1 polymer ?
#
loop_
_entity_poly.entity_id
_entity_poly.type
_entity_poly.pdbx_seq_one_letter_code
_entity_poly.pdbx_strand_id
1 'polypeptide(L)'
;LKVLSFLNGGLVINLTDDRTAQQETFQFEGGLRTFVHHLQATRKPLHEAVIHMVAQRDGIQVEVALQWNTEYQEHVYCFTNNIPQRDGGTHLSGFRAGLTRSVNAFLEKEGIPAKAKLPEKLKIEGEDIREGLTAVVSVKVPDPKFSSQTKEKLVSSEVKNIVETIVADQINTYLLEHPAEAREIGRKICDAARARDASRKAREFTRKNPLEIAGLPGKLADCQERDPAKS
;
A
#
# COMPACT_ATOMS: atom_id res chain seq x y z
N LEU A 1 -5.96 23.61 -0.06
CA LEU A 1 -7.41 23.71 -0.26
C LEU A 1 -7.92 22.53 -1.08
N LYS A 2 -7.33 22.20 -2.23
CA LYS A 2 -7.73 21.07 -3.11
C LYS A 2 -7.87 19.74 -2.36
N VAL A 3 -6.91 19.38 -1.49
CA VAL A 3 -6.98 18.15 -0.68
C VAL A 3 -8.17 18.15 0.28
N LEU A 4 -8.49 19.31 0.89
CA LEU A 4 -9.63 19.43 1.80
C LEU A 4 -10.96 19.15 1.10
N SER A 5 -11.14 19.57 -0.16
CA SER A 5 -12.35 19.29 -0.91
C SER A 5 -12.47 17.84 -1.35
N PHE A 6 -11.35 17.11 -1.50
CA PHE A 6 -11.38 15.65 -1.68
C PHE A 6 -11.75 14.91 -0.38
N LEU A 7 -11.24 15.37 0.77
CA LEU A 7 -11.50 14.75 2.07
C LEU A 7 -12.93 15.00 2.58
N ASN A 8 -13.63 15.97 2.00
CA ASN A 8 -14.99 16.33 2.38
C ASN A 8 -15.84 16.43 1.11
N GLY A 9 -16.32 15.29 0.62
CA GLY A 9 -17.14 15.22 -0.58
C GLY A 9 -18.31 16.21 -0.55
N GLY A 10 -18.51 16.95 -1.63
CA GLY A 10 -19.53 17.99 -1.75
C GLY A 10 -19.16 19.38 -1.18
N LEU A 11 -18.02 19.50 -0.49
CA LEU A 11 -17.52 20.81 -0.03
C LEU A 11 -17.05 21.65 -1.23
N VAL A 12 -17.55 22.86 -1.34
CA VAL A 12 -17.12 23.86 -2.32
C VAL A 12 -16.20 24.87 -1.65
N ILE A 13 -14.97 25.01 -2.18
CA ILE A 13 -14.00 25.99 -1.71
C ILE A 13 -13.71 26.94 -2.85
N ASN A 14 -14.02 28.23 -2.68
CA ASN A 14 -13.69 29.28 -3.62
C ASN A 14 -12.47 30.04 -3.10
N LEU A 15 -11.43 30.13 -3.91
CA LEU A 15 -10.22 30.92 -3.66
C LEU A 15 -10.20 32.10 -4.63
N THR A 16 -10.06 33.30 -4.10
CA THR A 16 -9.87 34.53 -4.90
C THR A 16 -8.53 35.17 -4.49
N ASP A 17 -7.65 35.43 -5.44
CA ASP A 17 -6.43 36.26 -5.24
C ASP A 17 -6.72 37.68 -5.70
N ASP A 18 -6.91 38.58 -4.76
CA ASP A 18 -7.24 39.99 -5.03
C ASP A 18 -6.13 40.74 -5.77
N ARG A 19 -4.91 40.24 -5.74
CA ARG A 19 -3.75 40.84 -6.44
C ARG A 19 -3.75 40.58 -7.94
N THR A 20 -4.19 39.36 -8.32
CA THR A 20 -4.19 38.92 -9.72
C THR A 20 -5.59 38.77 -10.31
N ALA A 21 -6.64 39.03 -9.51
CA ALA A 21 -8.05 38.77 -9.83
C ALA A 21 -8.34 37.33 -10.32
N GLN A 22 -7.45 36.39 -9.98
CA GLN A 22 -7.65 34.98 -10.29
C GLN A 22 -8.61 34.33 -9.30
N GLN A 23 -9.50 33.53 -9.81
CA GLN A 23 -10.45 32.74 -9.02
C GLN A 23 -10.30 31.26 -9.34
N GLU A 24 -10.27 30.44 -8.30
CA GLU A 24 -10.21 28.98 -8.41
C GLU A 24 -11.26 28.35 -7.51
N THR A 25 -12.03 27.43 -8.05
CA THR A 25 -13.06 26.67 -7.30
C THR A 25 -12.64 25.22 -7.20
N PHE A 26 -12.63 24.70 -5.98
CA PHE A 26 -12.38 23.29 -5.69
C PHE A 26 -13.69 22.65 -5.23
N GLN A 27 -14.19 21.69 -6.00
CA GLN A 27 -15.38 20.90 -5.68
C GLN A 27 -15.20 19.48 -6.23
N PHE A 28 -15.29 18.46 -5.38
CA PHE A 28 -15.15 17.06 -5.77
C PHE A 28 -16.22 16.22 -5.07
N GLU A 29 -17.33 15.98 -5.77
CA GLU A 29 -18.46 15.22 -5.22
C GLU A 29 -18.10 13.77 -4.89
N GLY A 30 -17.22 13.16 -5.68
CA GLY A 30 -16.77 11.79 -5.48
C GLY A 30 -15.80 11.58 -4.29
N GLY A 31 -15.42 12.64 -3.56
CA GLY A 31 -14.62 12.56 -2.35
C GLY A 31 -13.31 11.80 -2.53
N LEU A 32 -13.05 10.82 -1.64
CA LEU A 32 -11.83 10.03 -1.65
C LEU A 32 -11.67 9.17 -2.92
N ARG A 33 -12.74 8.74 -3.57
CA ARG A 33 -12.65 8.03 -4.86
C ARG A 33 -11.99 8.90 -5.92
N THR A 34 -12.47 10.15 -6.04
CA THR A 34 -11.90 11.13 -6.97
C THR A 34 -10.45 11.47 -6.58
N PHE A 35 -10.14 11.48 -5.30
CA PHE A 35 -8.78 11.72 -4.84
C PHE A 35 -7.82 10.60 -5.28
N VAL A 36 -8.20 9.33 -5.14
CA VAL A 36 -7.39 8.20 -5.63
C VAL A 36 -7.20 8.28 -7.15
N HIS A 37 -8.25 8.58 -7.91
CA HIS A 37 -8.13 8.80 -9.36
C HIS A 37 -7.16 9.94 -9.68
N HIS A 38 -7.23 11.05 -8.96
CA HIS A 38 -6.29 12.17 -9.13
C HIS A 38 -4.84 11.78 -8.84
N LEU A 39 -4.60 10.99 -7.78
CA LEU A 39 -3.27 10.50 -7.41
C LEU A 39 -2.72 9.48 -8.42
N GLN A 40 -3.60 8.80 -9.15
CA GLN A 40 -3.25 7.80 -10.15
C GLN A 40 -3.33 8.29 -11.60
N ALA A 41 -3.54 9.59 -11.85
CA ALA A 41 -3.79 10.14 -13.18
C ALA A 41 -2.73 9.75 -14.25
N THR A 42 -1.49 9.48 -13.83
CA THR A 42 -0.38 9.08 -14.70
C THR A 42 -0.08 7.58 -14.67
N ARG A 43 -0.84 6.79 -13.90
CA ARG A 43 -0.60 5.36 -13.68
C ARG A 43 -1.70 4.53 -14.31
N LYS A 44 -1.35 3.33 -14.76
CA LYS A 44 -2.33 2.39 -15.32
C LYS A 44 -2.97 1.58 -14.17
N PRO A 45 -4.28 1.74 -13.91
CA PRO A 45 -4.96 0.95 -12.89
C PRO A 45 -5.02 -0.52 -13.30
N LEU A 46 -5.01 -1.41 -12.32
CA LEU A 46 -5.13 -2.86 -12.50
C LEU A 46 -6.59 -3.28 -12.66
N HIS A 47 -7.50 -2.57 -12.02
CA HIS A 47 -8.95 -2.77 -12.06
C HIS A 47 -9.66 -1.41 -12.20
N GLU A 48 -10.86 -1.41 -12.76
CA GLU A 48 -11.57 -0.17 -13.12
C GLU A 48 -12.05 0.60 -11.91
N ALA A 49 -12.70 -0.07 -10.98
CA ALA A 49 -13.32 0.58 -9.84
C ALA A 49 -12.34 0.90 -8.72
N VAL A 50 -12.40 2.11 -8.15
CA VAL A 50 -11.76 2.42 -6.87
C VAL A 50 -12.55 1.76 -5.75
N ILE A 51 -11.90 0.91 -4.97
CA ILE A 51 -12.48 0.31 -3.78
C ILE A 51 -12.66 1.41 -2.74
N HIS A 52 -13.88 1.63 -2.29
CA HIS A 52 -14.20 2.68 -1.33
C HIS A 52 -15.04 2.13 -0.21
N MET A 53 -14.66 2.42 0.99
CA MET A 53 -15.33 1.97 2.21
C MET A 53 -15.51 3.11 3.19
N VAL A 54 -16.67 3.17 3.81
CA VAL A 54 -16.99 4.12 4.89
C VAL A 54 -17.68 3.33 5.99
N ALA A 55 -17.17 3.46 7.21
CA ALA A 55 -17.79 2.87 8.38
C ALA A 55 -17.52 3.73 9.61
N GLN A 56 -18.40 3.58 10.62
CA GLN A 56 -18.24 4.23 11.90
C GLN A 56 -18.32 3.17 13.02
N ARG A 57 -17.39 3.22 13.95
CA ARG A 57 -17.36 2.34 15.12
C ARG A 57 -16.79 3.09 16.32
N ASP A 58 -17.45 2.94 17.48
CA ASP A 58 -17.02 3.55 18.74
C ASP A 58 -16.75 5.06 18.65
N GLY A 59 -17.59 5.79 17.88
CA GLY A 59 -17.45 7.21 17.65
C GLY A 59 -16.35 7.62 16.66
N ILE A 60 -15.56 6.66 16.14
CA ILE A 60 -14.53 6.88 15.12
C ILE A 60 -15.10 6.55 13.75
N GLN A 61 -15.07 7.54 12.85
CA GLN A 61 -15.41 7.33 11.44
C GLN A 61 -14.13 6.98 10.69
N VAL A 62 -14.21 5.94 9.86
CA VAL A 62 -13.12 5.48 8.98
C VAL A 62 -13.61 5.55 7.55
N GLU A 63 -12.86 6.22 6.71
CA GLU A 63 -13.10 6.26 5.27
C GLU A 63 -11.80 5.90 4.56
N VAL A 64 -11.85 4.91 3.67
CA VAL A 64 -10.70 4.45 2.90
C VAL A 64 -11.09 4.34 1.44
N ALA A 65 -10.23 4.84 0.57
CA ALA A 65 -10.30 4.57 -0.86
C ALA A 65 -8.96 4.02 -1.33
N LEU A 66 -9.00 2.97 -2.16
CA LEU A 66 -7.78 2.34 -2.64
C LEU A 66 -7.96 1.71 -4.03
N GLN A 67 -6.86 1.59 -4.75
CA GLN A 67 -6.81 0.93 -6.05
C GLN A 67 -5.40 0.44 -6.33
N TRP A 68 -5.27 -0.77 -6.89
CA TRP A 68 -4.00 -1.27 -7.39
C TRP A 68 -3.73 -0.78 -8.81
N ASN A 69 -2.46 -0.58 -9.12
CA ASN A 69 -1.96 -0.20 -10.44
C ASN A 69 -0.79 -1.10 -10.85
N THR A 70 -0.27 -0.92 -12.05
CA THR A 70 0.82 -1.74 -12.60
C THR A 70 2.22 -1.37 -12.08
N GLU A 71 2.36 -0.31 -11.26
CA GLU A 71 3.61 0.13 -10.66
C GLU A 71 4.08 -0.80 -9.54
N TYR A 72 5.29 -0.51 -9.02
CA TYR A 72 5.92 -1.31 -7.95
C TYR A 72 5.86 -0.64 -6.58
N GLN A 73 5.60 0.66 -6.52
CA GLN A 73 5.64 1.43 -5.28
C GLN A 73 4.29 1.49 -4.57
N GLU A 74 4.33 1.42 -3.23
CA GLU A 74 3.20 1.70 -2.36
C GLU A 74 3.06 3.20 -2.14
N HIS A 75 1.85 3.74 -2.34
CA HIS A 75 1.52 5.14 -2.05
C HIS A 75 0.30 5.19 -1.13
N VAL A 76 0.52 5.41 0.16
CA VAL A 76 -0.57 5.52 1.15
C VAL A 76 -0.54 6.90 1.79
N TYR A 77 -1.66 7.60 1.67
CA TYR A 77 -1.88 8.92 2.24
C TYR A 77 -2.82 8.82 3.43
N CYS A 78 -2.36 9.30 4.58
CA CYS A 78 -3.08 9.17 5.84
C CYS A 78 -3.53 10.53 6.36
N PHE A 79 -4.78 10.57 6.85
CA PHE A 79 -5.38 11.78 7.40
C PHE A 79 -6.14 11.49 8.69
N THR A 80 -6.02 12.38 9.67
CA THR A 80 -6.83 12.39 10.90
C THR A 80 -7.47 13.75 11.04
N ASN A 81 -8.80 13.81 11.08
CA ASN A 81 -9.55 15.07 11.13
C ASN A 81 -9.08 16.08 10.07
N ASN A 82 -8.90 15.61 8.83
CA ASN A 82 -8.41 16.35 7.67
C ASN A 82 -6.93 16.83 7.76
N ILE A 83 -6.19 16.47 8.80
CA ILE A 83 -4.77 16.79 8.95
C ILE A 83 -3.95 15.65 8.36
N PRO A 84 -2.99 15.91 7.43
CA PRO A 84 -2.14 14.86 6.89
C PRO A 84 -1.12 14.35 7.91
N GLN A 85 -0.95 13.02 7.99
CA GLN A 85 0.11 12.37 8.78
C GLN A 85 1.16 11.79 7.84
N ARG A 86 2.29 12.47 7.70
CA ARG A 86 3.41 12.02 6.85
C ARG A 86 4.06 10.76 7.37
N ASP A 87 4.14 10.63 8.69
CA ASP A 87 4.73 9.46 9.36
C ASP A 87 3.69 8.35 9.66
N GLY A 88 2.48 8.50 9.11
CA GLY A 88 1.38 7.58 9.33
C GLY A 88 0.92 7.51 10.79
N GLY A 89 0.82 6.30 11.32
CA GLY A 89 0.40 6.09 12.71
C GLY A 89 -0.45 4.83 12.87
N THR A 90 -1.26 4.80 13.92
CA THR A 90 -2.09 3.64 14.27
C THR A 90 -3.12 3.29 13.20
N HIS A 91 -3.69 4.29 12.50
CA HIS A 91 -4.61 4.06 11.37
C HIS A 91 -3.91 3.40 10.17
N LEU A 92 -2.67 3.81 9.84
CA LEU A 92 -1.87 3.15 8.80
C LEU A 92 -1.52 1.71 9.19
N SER A 93 -1.13 1.50 10.45
CA SER A 93 -0.83 0.15 10.97
C SER A 93 -2.06 -0.75 10.93
N GLY A 94 -3.23 -0.25 11.30
CA GLY A 94 -4.50 -0.95 11.22
C GLY A 94 -4.89 -1.28 9.78
N PHE A 95 -4.77 -0.31 8.87
CA PHE A 95 -5.02 -0.50 7.44
C PHE A 95 -4.15 -1.61 6.85
N ARG A 96 -2.83 -1.55 7.07
CA ARG A 96 -1.89 -2.56 6.56
C ARG A 96 -2.15 -3.95 7.14
N ALA A 97 -2.48 -4.04 8.43
CA ALA A 97 -2.80 -5.32 9.09
C ALA A 97 -4.10 -5.92 8.55
N GLY A 98 -5.17 -5.14 8.46
CA GLY A 98 -6.47 -5.57 7.94
C GLY A 98 -6.39 -6.00 6.47
N LEU A 99 -5.73 -5.21 5.64
CA LEU A 99 -5.49 -5.53 4.22
C LEU A 99 -4.71 -6.85 4.08
N THR A 100 -3.59 -6.99 4.80
CA THR A 100 -2.74 -8.18 4.71
C THR A 100 -3.49 -9.43 5.15
N ARG A 101 -4.25 -9.36 6.25
CA ARG A 101 -5.03 -10.48 6.78
C ARG A 101 -6.11 -10.93 5.81
N SER A 102 -6.92 -10.01 5.29
CA SER A 102 -8.04 -10.36 4.41
C SER A 102 -7.57 -10.88 3.05
N VAL A 103 -6.55 -10.24 2.46
CA VAL A 103 -6.02 -10.68 1.16
C VAL A 103 -5.35 -12.05 1.27
N ASN A 104 -4.54 -12.31 2.29
CA ASN A 104 -3.93 -13.64 2.49
C ASN A 104 -4.99 -14.72 2.66
N ALA A 105 -6.01 -14.49 3.51
CA ALA A 105 -7.10 -15.45 3.71
C ALA A 105 -7.85 -15.75 2.40
N PHE A 106 -8.09 -14.72 1.57
CA PHE A 106 -8.71 -14.88 0.26
C PHE A 106 -7.82 -15.69 -0.70
N LEU A 107 -6.53 -15.35 -0.80
CA LEU A 107 -5.59 -16.03 -1.69
C LEU A 107 -5.46 -17.52 -1.34
N GLU A 108 -5.38 -17.85 -0.07
CA GLU A 108 -5.34 -19.24 0.41
C GLU A 108 -6.63 -19.99 0.08
N LYS A 109 -7.78 -19.41 0.39
CA LYS A 109 -9.10 -20.00 0.14
C LYS A 109 -9.32 -20.31 -1.34
N GLU A 110 -8.95 -19.39 -2.23
CA GLU A 110 -9.10 -19.55 -3.68
C GLU A 110 -7.97 -20.36 -4.32
N GLY A 111 -6.93 -20.73 -3.57
CA GLY A 111 -5.78 -21.47 -4.06
C GLY A 111 -5.01 -20.73 -5.16
N ILE A 112 -5.01 -19.39 -5.14
CA ILE A 112 -4.37 -18.56 -6.15
C ILE A 112 -2.86 -18.80 -6.19
N PRO A 113 -2.13 -18.92 -5.05
CA PRO A 113 -0.69 -19.19 -5.08
C PRO A 113 -0.35 -20.50 -5.79
N ALA A 114 -1.12 -21.56 -5.57
CA ALA A 114 -0.93 -22.85 -6.24
C ALA A 114 -1.22 -22.75 -7.74
N LYS A 115 -2.31 -22.09 -8.14
CA LYS A 115 -2.65 -21.83 -9.55
C LYS A 115 -1.58 -20.99 -10.25
N ALA A 116 -0.95 -20.04 -9.55
CA ALA A 116 0.16 -19.24 -10.02
C ALA A 116 1.51 -19.98 -9.98
N LYS A 117 1.55 -21.26 -9.57
CA LYS A 117 2.78 -22.07 -9.40
C LYS A 117 3.81 -21.40 -8.51
N LEU A 118 3.36 -20.77 -7.42
CA LEU A 118 4.25 -20.21 -6.43
C LEU A 118 4.91 -21.36 -5.65
N PRO A 119 6.23 -21.31 -5.36
CA PRO A 119 6.88 -22.33 -4.54
C PRO A 119 6.21 -22.43 -3.15
N GLU A 120 5.91 -23.63 -2.67
CA GLU A 120 5.23 -23.87 -1.39
C GLU A 120 5.93 -23.20 -0.19
N LYS A 121 7.25 -23.06 -0.26
CA LYS A 121 8.06 -22.41 0.79
C LYS A 121 8.02 -20.88 0.72
N LEU A 122 7.50 -20.31 -0.35
CA LEU A 122 7.46 -18.87 -0.55
C LEU A 122 6.18 -18.30 0.04
N LYS A 123 6.30 -17.60 1.15
CA LYS A 123 5.19 -16.90 1.80
C LYS A 123 4.98 -15.53 1.16
N ILE A 124 3.73 -15.18 0.96
CA ILE A 124 3.32 -13.82 0.57
C ILE A 124 3.44 -12.91 1.80
N GLU A 125 4.15 -11.82 1.66
CA GLU A 125 4.36 -10.82 2.71
C GLU A 125 3.46 -9.60 2.49
N GLY A 126 3.29 -8.78 3.53
CA GLY A 126 2.48 -7.58 3.41
C GLY A 126 3.01 -6.59 2.37
N GLU A 127 4.31 -6.58 2.09
CA GLU A 127 4.93 -5.74 1.06
C GLU A 127 4.49 -6.17 -0.34
N ASP A 128 4.41 -7.47 -0.60
CA ASP A 128 3.94 -8.02 -1.88
C ASP A 128 2.49 -7.60 -2.17
N ILE A 129 1.64 -7.61 -1.12
CA ILE A 129 0.24 -7.22 -1.21
C ILE A 129 0.09 -5.73 -1.53
N ARG A 130 0.99 -4.90 -1.03
CA ARG A 130 0.93 -3.45 -1.20
C ARG A 130 1.72 -2.93 -2.41
N GLU A 131 2.38 -3.82 -3.15
CA GLU A 131 3.06 -3.44 -4.39
C GLU A 131 2.07 -2.86 -5.41
N GLY A 132 2.34 -1.64 -5.88
CA GLY A 132 1.46 -0.90 -6.79
C GLY A 132 0.16 -0.41 -6.17
N LEU A 133 0.03 -0.39 -4.86
CA LEU A 133 -1.14 0.10 -4.17
C LEU A 133 -1.11 1.63 -4.02
N THR A 134 -2.18 2.30 -4.43
CA THR A 134 -2.47 3.69 -4.04
C THR A 134 -3.68 3.69 -3.13
N ALA A 135 -3.55 4.27 -1.93
CA ALA A 135 -4.62 4.34 -0.96
C ALA A 135 -4.66 5.69 -0.23
N VAL A 136 -5.86 6.10 0.15
CA VAL A 136 -6.11 7.22 1.06
C VAL A 136 -6.87 6.68 2.25
N VAL A 137 -6.33 6.88 3.44
CA VAL A 137 -6.92 6.47 4.71
C VAL A 137 -7.25 7.72 5.52
N SER A 138 -8.53 8.00 5.70
CA SER A 138 -9.03 9.15 6.46
C SER A 138 -9.81 8.68 7.67
N VAL A 139 -9.42 9.16 8.85
CA VAL A 139 -10.15 8.87 10.09
C VAL A 139 -10.63 10.17 10.75
N LYS A 140 -11.85 10.15 11.27
CA LYS A 140 -12.36 11.22 12.13
C LYS A 140 -12.45 10.68 13.54
N VAL A 141 -11.64 11.24 14.44
CA VAL A 141 -11.47 10.80 15.80
C VAL A 141 -11.83 11.96 16.74
N PRO A 142 -12.69 11.77 17.75
CA PRO A 142 -13.11 12.85 18.65
C PRO A 142 -11.95 13.48 19.44
N ASP A 143 -11.04 12.66 19.98
CA ASP A 143 -9.87 13.10 20.74
C ASP A 143 -8.59 12.40 20.25
N PRO A 144 -8.03 12.84 19.11
CA PRO A 144 -6.85 12.20 18.55
C PRO A 144 -5.58 12.57 19.31
N LYS A 145 -4.78 11.54 19.64
CA LYS A 145 -3.45 11.73 20.25
C LYS A 145 -2.37 11.61 19.16
N PHE A 146 -1.44 12.57 19.17
CA PHE A 146 -0.33 12.62 18.23
C PHE A 146 1.01 12.52 18.98
N SER A 147 2.05 12.07 18.28
CA SER A 147 3.40 11.92 18.82
C SER A 147 4.08 13.27 19.11
N SER A 148 3.66 14.33 18.41
CA SER A 148 4.27 15.67 18.49
C SER A 148 3.26 16.76 18.15
N GLN A 149 3.64 18.02 18.44
CA GLN A 149 2.86 19.22 18.09
C GLN A 149 2.61 19.36 16.58
N THR A 150 3.50 18.86 15.74
CA THR A 150 3.38 18.89 14.27
C THR A 150 2.31 17.94 13.73
N LYS A 151 1.77 17.04 14.59
CA LYS A 151 0.71 16.08 14.26
C LYS A 151 1.03 15.15 13.09
N GLU A 152 2.31 14.84 12.87
CA GLU A 152 2.74 14.01 11.73
C GLU A 152 2.46 12.52 11.92
N LYS A 153 2.24 12.07 13.17
CA LYS A 153 1.96 10.66 13.49
C LYS A 153 0.84 10.51 14.50
N LEU A 154 -0.20 9.76 14.13
CA LEU A 154 -1.29 9.39 15.03
C LEU A 154 -0.86 8.25 15.98
N VAL A 155 -1.09 8.40 17.28
CA VAL A 155 -0.71 7.40 18.31
C VAL A 155 -1.89 6.86 19.13
N SER A 156 -3.13 7.29 18.84
CA SER A 156 -4.36 6.77 19.46
C SER A 156 -4.47 5.26 19.22
N SER A 157 -4.27 4.44 20.27
CA SER A 157 -4.14 2.97 20.14
C SER A 157 -5.43 2.29 19.69
N GLU A 158 -6.59 2.79 20.12
CA GLU A 158 -7.93 2.31 19.79
C GLU A 158 -8.21 2.35 18.29
N VAL A 159 -7.68 3.35 17.58
CA VAL A 159 -7.89 3.52 16.13
C VAL A 159 -7.36 2.33 15.34
N LYS A 160 -6.24 1.72 15.77
CA LYS A 160 -5.63 0.60 15.05
C LYS A 160 -6.61 -0.56 14.85
N ASN A 161 -7.21 -1.03 15.94
CA ASN A 161 -8.08 -2.21 15.90
C ASN A 161 -9.38 -1.93 15.13
N ILE A 162 -9.91 -0.72 15.26
CA ILE A 162 -11.13 -0.29 14.56
C ILE A 162 -10.88 -0.28 13.04
N VAL A 163 -9.80 0.37 12.60
CA VAL A 163 -9.42 0.42 11.19
C VAL A 163 -9.10 -0.97 10.65
N GLU A 164 -8.36 -1.78 11.40
CA GLU A 164 -8.02 -3.16 11.01
C GLU A 164 -9.27 -3.99 10.75
N THR A 165 -10.24 -3.95 11.66
CA THR A 165 -11.47 -4.74 11.53
C THR A 165 -12.29 -4.27 10.32
N ILE A 166 -12.53 -2.97 10.22
CA ILE A 166 -13.33 -2.39 9.13
C ILE A 166 -12.70 -2.72 7.76
N VAL A 167 -11.39 -2.52 7.63
CA VAL A 167 -10.68 -2.79 6.37
C VAL A 167 -10.72 -4.28 6.03
N ALA A 168 -10.51 -5.16 7.01
CA ALA A 168 -10.54 -6.60 6.76
C ALA A 168 -11.91 -7.08 6.30
N ASP A 169 -12.98 -6.63 6.93
CA ASP A 169 -14.35 -7.03 6.60
C ASP A 169 -14.74 -6.51 5.21
N GLN A 170 -14.48 -5.24 4.93
CA GLN A 170 -14.86 -4.62 3.66
C GLN A 170 -14.03 -5.16 2.47
N ILE A 171 -12.72 -5.36 2.64
CA ILE A 171 -11.88 -5.97 1.61
C ILE A 171 -12.30 -7.41 1.33
N ASN A 172 -12.59 -8.19 2.37
CA ASN A 172 -13.07 -9.57 2.18
C ASN A 172 -14.39 -9.59 1.38
N THR A 173 -15.34 -8.72 1.71
CA THR A 173 -16.60 -8.57 0.98
C THR A 173 -16.34 -8.21 -0.48
N TYR A 174 -15.50 -7.20 -0.74
CA TYR A 174 -15.17 -6.77 -2.10
C TYR A 174 -14.55 -7.88 -2.95
N LEU A 175 -13.57 -8.62 -2.40
CA LEU A 175 -12.89 -9.69 -3.11
C LEU A 175 -13.84 -10.85 -3.47
N LEU A 176 -14.86 -11.10 -2.63
CA LEU A 176 -15.89 -12.11 -2.91
C LEU A 176 -16.90 -11.65 -3.96
N GLU A 177 -17.26 -10.38 -3.96
CA GLU A 177 -18.21 -9.80 -4.91
C GLU A 177 -17.60 -9.55 -6.29
N HIS A 178 -16.27 -9.34 -6.38
CA HIS A 178 -15.55 -9.04 -7.62
C HIS A 178 -14.47 -10.08 -7.95
N PRO A 179 -14.84 -11.34 -8.23
CA PRO A 179 -13.88 -12.44 -8.36
C PRO A 179 -12.92 -12.31 -9.55
N ALA A 180 -13.27 -11.55 -10.58
CA ALA A 180 -12.40 -11.29 -11.72
C ALA A 180 -11.23 -10.37 -11.31
N GLU A 181 -11.55 -9.22 -10.71
CA GLU A 181 -10.57 -8.25 -10.23
C GLU A 181 -9.71 -8.83 -9.10
N ALA A 182 -10.34 -9.59 -8.18
CA ALA A 182 -9.64 -10.27 -7.10
C ALA A 182 -8.57 -11.26 -7.60
N ARG A 183 -8.85 -11.96 -8.72
CA ARG A 183 -7.86 -12.84 -9.37
C ARG A 183 -6.73 -12.07 -10.02
N GLU A 184 -6.99 -10.92 -10.62
CA GLU A 184 -5.94 -10.07 -11.20
C GLU A 184 -5.04 -9.48 -10.11
N ILE A 185 -5.63 -8.96 -9.02
CA ILE A 185 -4.91 -8.50 -7.84
C ILE A 185 -4.05 -9.64 -7.27
N GLY A 186 -4.65 -10.83 -7.09
CA GLY A 186 -3.94 -12.00 -6.57
C GLY A 186 -2.77 -12.46 -7.45
N ARG A 187 -2.91 -12.37 -8.77
CA ARG A 187 -1.83 -12.69 -9.71
C ARG A 187 -0.68 -11.70 -9.56
N LYS A 188 -0.97 -10.38 -9.52
CA LYS A 188 0.05 -9.36 -9.29
C LYS A 188 0.81 -9.59 -7.98
N ILE A 189 0.11 -9.91 -6.90
CA ILE A 189 0.71 -10.21 -5.59
C ILE A 189 1.65 -11.42 -5.67
N CYS A 190 1.25 -12.48 -6.36
CA CYS A 190 2.10 -13.65 -6.58
C CYS A 190 3.36 -13.32 -7.40
N ASP A 191 3.23 -12.45 -8.39
CA ASP A 191 4.35 -11.99 -9.21
C ASP A 191 5.32 -11.11 -8.40
N ALA A 192 4.80 -10.23 -7.52
CA ALA A 192 5.59 -9.44 -6.59
C ALA A 192 6.39 -10.33 -5.62
N ALA A 193 5.74 -11.33 -5.00
CA ALA A 193 6.40 -12.29 -4.11
C ALA A 193 7.51 -13.06 -4.83
N ARG A 194 7.28 -13.46 -6.08
CA ARG A 194 8.28 -14.14 -6.92
C ARG A 194 9.46 -13.25 -7.24
N ALA A 195 9.21 -11.99 -7.60
CA ALA A 195 10.25 -11.00 -7.89
C ALA A 195 11.11 -10.69 -6.64
N ARG A 196 10.48 -10.55 -5.48
CA ARG A 196 11.16 -10.36 -4.19
C ARG A 196 12.08 -11.55 -3.87
N ASP A 197 11.61 -12.79 -4.03
CA ASP A 197 12.41 -13.99 -3.79
C ASP A 197 13.59 -14.11 -4.76
N ALA A 198 13.38 -13.82 -6.04
CA ALA A 198 14.43 -13.80 -7.06
C ALA A 198 15.50 -12.76 -6.72
N SER A 199 15.10 -11.54 -6.33
CA SER A 199 16.02 -10.48 -5.90
C SER A 199 16.83 -10.87 -4.66
N ARG A 200 16.19 -11.52 -3.68
CA ARG A 200 16.84 -12.03 -2.49
C ARG A 200 17.91 -13.08 -2.85
N LYS A 201 17.55 -14.06 -3.68
CA LYS A 201 18.46 -15.12 -4.13
C LYS A 201 19.65 -14.56 -4.91
N ALA A 202 19.43 -13.58 -5.79
CA ALA A 202 20.49 -12.92 -6.53
C ALA A 202 21.49 -12.21 -5.60
N ARG A 203 20.98 -11.49 -4.57
CA ARG A 203 21.83 -10.83 -3.56
C ARG A 203 22.61 -11.85 -2.73
N GLU A 204 22.01 -12.98 -2.35
CA GLU A 204 22.68 -14.05 -1.61
C GLU A 204 23.78 -14.70 -2.45
N PHE A 205 23.52 -14.92 -3.75
CA PHE A 205 24.52 -15.44 -4.68
C PHE A 205 25.72 -14.50 -4.81
N THR A 206 25.48 -13.21 -5.04
CA THR A 206 26.52 -12.18 -5.11
C THR A 206 27.34 -12.10 -3.82
N ARG A 207 26.68 -12.26 -2.65
CA ARG A 207 27.36 -12.23 -1.37
C ARG A 207 28.21 -13.48 -1.09
N LYS A 208 27.79 -14.64 -1.59
CA LYS A 208 28.52 -15.90 -1.40
C LYS A 208 29.72 -16.04 -2.35
N ASN A 209 29.62 -15.45 -3.54
CA ASN A 209 30.65 -15.53 -4.58
C ASN A 209 31.11 -14.13 -5.03
N PRO A 210 31.67 -13.29 -4.14
CA PRO A 210 32.06 -11.94 -4.51
C PRO A 210 33.20 -11.88 -5.54
N LEU A 211 34.04 -12.94 -5.61
CA LEU A 211 35.19 -13.03 -6.51
C LEU A 211 34.83 -13.49 -7.93
N GLU A 212 33.78 -14.30 -8.09
CA GLU A 212 33.32 -14.74 -9.42
C GLU A 212 32.64 -13.62 -10.23
N ILE A 213 32.04 -12.62 -9.54
CA ILE A 213 31.28 -11.52 -10.18
C ILE A 213 32.19 -10.35 -10.51
N ALA A 214 33.24 -10.13 -9.72
CA ALA A 214 34.23 -9.08 -9.96
C ALA A 214 35.36 -9.59 -10.86
N GLY A 215 35.11 -10.12 -12.05
CA GLY A 215 36.11 -10.70 -12.94
C GLY A 215 37.56 -10.42 -12.52
N LEU A 216 38.24 -11.41 -12.00
CA LEU A 216 39.61 -11.28 -11.59
C LEU A 216 40.45 -10.67 -12.72
N PRO A 217 41.28 -9.63 -12.47
CA PRO A 217 42.16 -9.11 -13.49
C PRO A 217 42.92 -10.27 -14.12
N GLY A 218 43.01 -10.31 -15.45
CA GLY A 218 43.44 -11.45 -16.26
C GLY A 218 44.80 -12.11 -15.94
N LYS A 219 45.43 -11.78 -14.79
CA LYS A 219 46.63 -12.42 -14.24
C LYS A 219 46.38 -13.12 -12.89
N LEU A 220 45.17 -13.10 -12.36
CA LEU A 220 44.80 -13.75 -11.10
C LEU A 220 43.71 -14.79 -11.42
N ALA A 221 43.97 -16.05 -11.05
CA ALA A 221 42.97 -17.11 -11.12
C ALA A 221 42.52 -17.45 -9.68
N ASP A 222 41.22 -17.77 -9.54
CA ASP A 222 40.68 -18.21 -8.28
C ASP A 222 41.17 -19.61 -7.93
N CYS A 223 41.64 -19.81 -6.72
CA CYS A 223 42.09 -21.12 -6.24
C CYS A 223 40.85 -21.91 -5.80
N GLN A 224 40.52 -22.96 -6.53
CA GLN A 224 39.38 -23.85 -6.21
C GLN A 224 39.76 -24.96 -5.20
N GLU A 225 41.02 -25.06 -4.79
CA GLU A 225 41.46 -26.02 -3.79
C GLU A 225 41.03 -25.59 -2.38
N ARG A 226 40.40 -26.50 -1.66
CA ARG A 226 39.86 -26.25 -0.30
C ARG A 226 40.81 -26.72 0.80
N ASP A 227 41.85 -27.45 0.45
CA ASP A 227 42.86 -27.93 1.40
C ASP A 227 43.99 -26.91 1.53
N PRO A 228 44.13 -26.23 2.68
CA PRO A 228 45.15 -25.20 2.86
C PRO A 228 46.60 -25.71 2.76
N ALA A 229 46.83 -27.03 2.77
CA ALA A 229 48.13 -27.62 2.58
C ALA A 229 48.56 -27.81 1.10
N LYS A 230 47.63 -27.56 0.15
CA LYS A 230 47.81 -27.72 -1.29
C LYS A 230 47.68 -26.42 -2.09
N SER A 231 47.41 -25.31 -1.42
CA SER A 231 47.27 -23.97 -2.04
C SER A 231 48.60 -23.22 -2.13
#